data_d547c9242d857f370b646c97e057e602
#
_entry.id   d547c9242d857f370b646c97e057e602
#
_cell.length_a   1.000
_cell.length_b   1.000
_cell.length_c   1.000
_cell.angle_alpha   90.00
_cell.angle_beta   90.00
_cell.angle_gamma   90.00
#
_symmetry.space_group_name_H-M   'P 1'
#
loop_
_entity.id
_entity.type
_entity.pdbx_description
1 polymer ?
#
loop_
_entity_poly.entity_id
_entity_poly.type
_entity_poly.pdbx_seq_one_letter_code
_entity_poly.pdbx_strand_id
1 'polypeptide(L)' 'MAGYLALQIIKGKLTYDKVMSKFSKYKEQIDVILIAEGREDLISG' A
#
# COMPACT_ATOMS: atom_id res chain seq x y z
N MET A 1 -4.55 2.43 10.38
CA MET A 1 -4.32 3.33 9.22
C MET A 1 -3.69 2.61 8.04
N ALA A 2 -2.66 1.82 8.28
CA ALA A 2 -2.02 1.08 7.18
C ALA A 2 -2.97 0.14 6.47
N GLY A 3 -3.84 -0.53 7.20
CA GLY A 3 -4.81 -1.43 6.58
C GLY A 3 -5.76 -0.71 5.64
N TYR A 4 -6.20 0.46 6.03
CA TYR A 4 -7.08 1.27 5.19
C TYR A 4 -6.35 1.71 3.91
N LEU A 5 -5.11 2.18 4.08
CA LEU A 5 -4.34 2.65 2.93
C LEU A 5 -4.04 1.51 1.96
N ALA A 6 -3.67 0.35 2.48
CA ALA A 6 -3.42 -0.81 1.63
C ALA A 6 -4.69 -1.21 0.87
N LEU A 7 -5.83 -1.17 1.53
CA LEU A 7 -7.09 -1.50 0.88
C LEU A 7 -7.40 -0.52 -0.24
N GLN A 8 -7.15 0.76 -0.03
CA GLN A 8 -7.40 1.77 -1.06
C GLN A 8 -6.50 1.56 -2.27
N ILE A 9 -5.26 1.12 -2.04
CA ILE A 9 -4.35 0.81 -3.13
C ILE A 9 -4.88 -0.39 -3.92
N ILE A 10 -5.34 -1.42 -3.23
CA ILE A 10 -5.88 -2.63 -3.87
C ILE A 10 -7.11 -2.28 -4.70
N LYS A 11 -7.95 -1.40 -4.19
CA LYS A 11 -9.16 -0.99 -4.90
C LYS A 11 -8.88 -0.05 -6.07
N GLY A 12 -7.65 0.44 -6.17
CA GLY A 12 -7.28 1.36 -7.23
C GLY A 12 -7.68 2.80 -6.98
N LYS A 13 -8.09 3.12 -5.77
CA LYS A 13 -8.49 4.48 -5.43
C LYS A 13 -7.31 5.37 -5.07
N LEU A 14 -6.22 4.76 -4.62
CA LEU A 14 -4.97 5.47 -4.35
C LEU A 14 -3.85 4.70 -5.02
N THR A 15 -2.81 5.43 -5.39
CA THR A 15 -1.63 4.79 -5.96
C THR A 15 -0.60 4.57 -4.84
N TYR A 16 0.20 3.53 -5.01
CA TYR A 16 1.26 3.23 -4.05
C TYR A 16 2.19 4.44 -3.88
N ASP A 17 2.61 5.04 -5.01
CA ASP A 17 3.49 6.20 -4.98
C ASP A 17 2.91 7.35 -4.16
N LYS A 18 1.64 7.63 -4.36
CA LYS A 18 1.00 8.73 -3.67
C LYS A 18 0.93 8.46 -2.16
N VAL A 19 0.62 7.22 -1.79
CA VAL A 19 0.56 6.86 -0.39
C VAL A 19 1.94 6.93 0.25
N MET A 20 2.97 6.45 -0.44
CA MET A 20 4.32 6.51 0.09
C MET A 20 4.80 7.94 0.23
N SER A 21 4.37 8.81 -0.64
CA SER A 21 4.74 10.22 -0.57
C SER A 21 4.21 10.89 0.69
N LYS A 22 3.02 10.50 1.11
CA LYS A 22 2.37 11.14 2.25
C LYS A 22 2.47 10.35 3.54
N PHE A 23 2.55 9.04 3.42
CA PHE A 23 2.49 8.14 4.59
C PHE A 23 3.63 7.13 4.58
N SER A 24 4.83 7.61 4.25
CA SER A 24 5.99 6.72 4.13
C SER A 24 6.28 5.93 5.41
N LYS A 25 5.89 6.44 6.56
CA LYS A 25 6.13 5.73 7.81
C LYS A 25 5.35 4.42 7.90
N TYR A 26 4.33 4.25 7.07
CA TYR A 26 3.54 3.02 7.05
C TYR A 26 3.97 2.06 5.95
N LYS A 27 5.05 2.37 5.25
CA LYS A 27 5.50 1.58 4.10
C LYS A 27 5.61 0.11 4.42
N GLU A 28 6.33 -0.23 5.48
CA GLU A 28 6.56 -1.62 5.84
C GLU A 28 5.25 -2.35 6.11
N GLN A 29 4.36 -1.72 6.84
CA GLN A 29 3.07 -2.31 7.17
C GLN A 29 2.20 -2.49 5.94
N ILE A 30 2.18 -1.49 5.06
CA ILE A 30 1.41 -1.56 3.83
C ILE A 30 1.95 -2.66 2.93
N ASP A 31 3.28 -2.73 2.80
CA ASP A 31 3.91 -3.76 1.96
C ASP A 31 3.54 -5.16 2.45
N VAL A 32 3.60 -5.38 3.77
CA VAL A 32 3.25 -6.68 4.34
C VAL A 32 1.80 -7.04 3.99
N ILE A 33 0.90 -6.09 4.12
CA ILE A 33 -0.51 -6.33 3.82
C ILE A 33 -0.71 -6.65 2.35
N LEU A 34 -0.06 -5.92 1.46
CA LEU A 34 -0.18 -6.16 0.03
C LEU A 34 0.34 -7.54 -0.34
N ILE A 35 1.46 -7.94 0.26
CA ILE A 35 2.03 -9.26 0.01
C ILE A 35 1.08 -10.34 0.52
N ALA A 36 0.53 -10.15 1.72
CA ALA A 36 -0.40 -11.11 2.32
C ALA A 36 -1.66 -11.28 1.48
N GLU A 37 -2.08 -10.22 0.78
CA GLU A 37 -3.26 -10.27 -0.08
C GLU A 37 -2.94 -10.74 -1.49
N GLY A 38 -1.69 -11.10 -1.74
CA GLY A 38 -1.29 -11.56 -3.06
C GLY A 38 -1.17 -10.43 -4.07
N ARG A 39 -1.00 -9.23 -3.60
CA ARG A 39 -0.92 -8.05 -4.48
C ARG A 39 0.43 -7.35 -4.37
N GLU A 40 1.50 -8.12 -4.29
CA GLU A 40 2.83 -7.52 -4.25
C GLU A 40 3.17 -6.78 -5.55
N ASP A 41 2.43 -7.07 -6.61
CA ASP A 41 2.58 -6.35 -7.87
C ASP A 41 2.31 -4.85 -7.72
N LEU A 42 1.56 -4.48 -6.69
CA LEU A 42 1.24 -3.08 -6.43
C LEU A 42 2.35 -2.33 -5.71
N ILE A 43 3.30 -3.05 -5.16
CA ILE A 43 4.45 -2.43 -4.50
C ILE A 43 5.39 -1.96 -5.60
N SER A 44 5.50 -0.64 -5.75
CA SER A 44 6.37 -0.11 -6.78
C SER A 44 7.58 0.50 -6.11
N GLY A 45 8.65 0.04 -6.57
CA GLY A 45 9.73 0.44 -5.95
C GLY A 45 10.92 0.79 -6.27
#